data_bb402b3f78798f1c2616f500942b84d9
#
_entry.id   bb402b3f78798f1c2616f500942b84d9
#
_cell.length_a   1.000
_cell.length_b   1.000
_cell.length_c   1.000
_cell.angle_alpha   90.00
_cell.angle_beta   90.00
_cell.angle_gamma   90.00
#
_symmetry.space_group_name_H-M   'P 1'
#
loop_
_entity.id
_entity.type
_entity.pdbx_description
1 polymer ?
#
loop_
_entity_poly.entity_id
_entity_poly.type
_entity_poly.pdbx_seq_one_letter_code
_entity_poly.pdbx_strand_id
1 'polypeptide(L)'
;LGDVYKRQEVRRGYMYTDTGFWDTFRALFPFLNLMYPSVNKEIQEGLANSYEESGFLPEWASPGHRDCMVGNNSASVVADAYLKGLKGYDIETLWEAVKHGANAVHPNVRSTGRLGYEYYNKLGYVPYNVGINENAARTLEYAYDDWCIYQLGKALKKPKKEIEIFAKRAMNYKNLYDPEYKLMRGKNEDGTFQSPFNPLKWGDAFTEGNSWHYTWSVFHDPQGLIDLMGGKDGFNQMMDSVFILPPIFDESYYRAVIHEIREMQIMNMGNYAHGNQPIQHMLYMYNYSGQPWKAQHWIREVMDKLYTPAPDGYCGDEDNGQTSAWYVFSAMGFYPVCPGTVSYTHLRAHETGRNLV
;
A
#
# COMPACT_ATOMS: atom_id res chain seq x y z
N LEU A 1 21.52 -22.55 -1.70
CA LEU A 1 22.68 -23.41 -1.30
C LEU A 1 22.84 -23.51 0.23
N GLY A 2 22.33 -22.57 1.03
CA GLY A 2 22.44 -22.61 2.50
C GLY A 2 21.59 -23.68 3.20
N ASP A 3 20.60 -24.21 2.53
CA ASP A 3 19.62 -25.12 3.14
C ASP A 3 19.89 -26.62 2.89
N VAL A 4 20.91 -26.94 2.10
CA VAL A 4 21.30 -28.33 1.80
C VAL A 4 21.63 -29.16 3.04
N TYR A 5 21.96 -28.51 4.16
CA TYR A 5 22.34 -29.17 5.42
C TYR A 5 21.20 -29.25 6.44
N LYS A 6 20.03 -28.62 6.18
CA LYS A 6 18.85 -28.79 7.00
C LYS A 6 18.05 -29.99 6.49
N ARG A 7 17.48 -30.79 7.38
CA ARG A 7 16.55 -31.85 7.01
C ARG A 7 15.27 -31.18 6.49
N GLN A 8 15.22 -30.92 5.19
CA GLN A 8 14.07 -30.35 4.53
C GLN A 8 13.19 -31.46 3.98
N GLU A 9 11.88 -31.32 4.17
CA GLU A 9 10.89 -32.15 3.51
C GLU A 9 10.58 -31.54 2.15
N VAL A 10 10.72 -32.31 1.09
CA VAL A 10 10.33 -31.90 -0.26
C VAL A 10 8.85 -32.18 -0.45
N ARG A 11 8.06 -31.15 -0.67
CA ARG A 11 6.63 -31.23 -0.93
C ARG A 11 6.30 -30.83 -2.37
N ARG A 12 5.17 -31.32 -2.89
CA ARG A 12 4.64 -30.88 -4.18
C ARG A 12 3.90 -29.55 -4.00
N GLY A 13 3.97 -28.66 -5.00
CA GLY A 13 3.29 -27.38 -5.01
C GLY A 13 4.25 -26.25 -5.36
N TYR A 14 3.75 -25.03 -5.21
CA TYR A 14 4.50 -23.81 -5.50
C TYR A 14 4.90 -23.13 -4.19
N MET A 15 6.05 -22.46 -4.23
CA MET A 15 6.54 -21.54 -3.22
C MET A 15 7.33 -20.45 -3.93
N TYR A 16 6.85 -19.22 -3.83
CA TYR A 16 7.55 -18.06 -4.36
C TYR A 16 8.19 -17.28 -3.22
N THR A 17 9.31 -16.66 -3.49
CA THR A 17 10.12 -15.95 -2.50
C THR A 17 10.67 -14.65 -3.08
N ASP A 18 11.38 -13.87 -2.24
CA ASP A 18 12.04 -12.62 -2.58
C ASP A 18 11.05 -11.55 -3.10
N THR A 19 9.96 -11.38 -2.37
CA THR A 19 8.98 -10.31 -2.61
C THR A 19 8.41 -9.77 -1.30
N GLY A 20 8.21 -8.46 -1.25
CA GLY A 20 7.52 -7.74 -0.19
C GLY A 20 6.17 -7.23 -0.67
N PHE A 21 5.10 -7.50 0.06
CA PHE A 21 3.76 -7.11 -0.39
C PHE A 21 3.47 -5.63 -0.12
N TRP A 22 4.13 -5.01 0.88
CA TRP A 22 4.00 -3.57 1.09
C TRP A 22 4.36 -2.74 -0.15
N ASP A 23 5.39 -3.16 -0.89
CA ASP A 23 5.79 -2.55 -2.16
C ASP A 23 4.82 -2.94 -3.27
N THR A 24 4.58 -4.23 -3.45
CA THR A 24 4.14 -4.83 -4.71
C THR A 24 2.61 -4.96 -4.84
N PHE A 25 1.84 -4.83 -3.76
CA PHE A 25 0.38 -4.91 -3.85
C PHE A 25 -0.20 -3.82 -4.75
N ARG A 26 0.46 -2.66 -4.84
CA ARG A 26 -0.05 -1.42 -5.43
C ARG A 26 -0.22 -1.51 -6.95
N ALA A 27 0.79 -2.01 -7.66
CA ALA A 27 0.75 -2.14 -9.12
C ALA A 27 1.24 -3.50 -9.63
N LEU A 28 2.28 -4.11 -9.05
CA LEU A 28 2.81 -5.36 -9.58
C LEU A 28 1.76 -6.48 -9.56
N PHE A 29 1.10 -6.76 -8.44
CA PHE A 29 0.11 -7.83 -8.38
C PHE A 29 -1.10 -7.58 -9.27
N PRO A 30 -1.66 -6.36 -9.37
CA PRO A 30 -2.61 -6.01 -10.41
C PRO A 30 -2.12 -6.25 -11.84
N PHE A 31 -0.83 -5.98 -12.11
CA PHE A 31 -0.20 -6.24 -13.40
C PHE A 31 -0.08 -7.75 -13.69
N LEU A 32 0.30 -8.53 -12.69
CA LEU A 32 0.33 -10.00 -12.81
C LEU A 32 -1.06 -10.58 -13.05
N ASN A 33 -2.10 -10.04 -12.41
CA ASN A 33 -3.48 -10.42 -12.68
C ASN A 33 -3.88 -10.20 -14.14
N LEU A 34 -3.40 -9.11 -14.73
CA LEU A 34 -3.74 -8.72 -16.11
C LEU A 34 -2.90 -9.47 -17.15
N MET A 35 -1.59 -9.54 -16.96
CA MET A 35 -0.64 -9.98 -17.97
C MET A 35 -0.11 -11.39 -17.76
N TYR A 36 -0.04 -11.85 -16.50
CA TYR A 36 0.55 -13.14 -16.14
C TYR A 36 -0.34 -13.92 -15.13
N PRO A 37 -1.64 -14.13 -15.46
CA PRO A 37 -2.59 -14.74 -14.52
C PRO A 37 -2.20 -16.15 -14.07
N SER A 38 -1.51 -16.92 -14.92
CA SER A 38 -1.02 -18.25 -14.56
C SER A 38 0.04 -18.19 -13.47
N VAL A 39 0.99 -17.26 -13.58
CA VAL A 39 2.03 -17.04 -12.54
C VAL A 39 1.41 -16.60 -11.24
N ASN A 40 0.48 -15.64 -11.27
CA ASN A 40 -0.16 -15.20 -10.04
C ASN A 40 -1.04 -16.29 -9.41
N LYS A 41 -1.66 -17.16 -10.22
CA LYS A 41 -2.35 -18.34 -9.68
C LYS A 41 -1.40 -19.24 -8.89
N GLU A 42 -0.21 -19.52 -9.40
CA GLU A 42 0.82 -20.31 -8.71
C GLU A 42 1.30 -19.62 -7.43
N ILE A 43 1.41 -18.28 -7.45
CA ILE A 43 1.73 -17.49 -6.25
C ILE A 43 0.63 -17.64 -5.19
N GLN A 44 -0.66 -17.57 -5.58
CA GLN A 44 -1.78 -17.76 -4.64
C GLN A 44 -1.77 -19.17 -4.02
N GLU A 45 -1.44 -20.21 -4.81
CA GLU A 45 -1.26 -21.57 -4.30
C GLU A 45 -0.09 -21.63 -3.31
N GLY A 46 1.04 -20.97 -3.61
CA GLY A 46 2.19 -20.84 -2.72
C GLY A 46 1.86 -20.12 -1.41
N LEU A 47 0.99 -19.12 -1.44
CA LEU A 47 0.50 -18.43 -0.24
C LEU A 47 -0.36 -19.35 0.62
N ALA A 48 -1.25 -20.16 0.03
CA ALA A 48 -2.03 -21.15 0.76
C ALA A 48 -1.11 -22.17 1.45
N ASN A 49 -0.11 -22.70 0.72
CA ASN A 49 0.90 -23.62 1.28
C ASN A 49 1.67 -22.97 2.44
N SER A 50 2.06 -21.69 2.29
CA SER A 50 2.78 -20.97 3.36
C SER A 50 1.96 -20.85 4.62
N TYR A 51 0.66 -20.59 4.50
CA TYR A 51 -0.25 -20.53 5.64
C TYR A 51 -0.41 -21.90 6.32
N GLU A 52 -0.60 -22.97 5.55
CA GLU A 52 -0.72 -24.34 6.09
C GLU A 52 0.54 -24.79 6.84
N GLU A 53 1.72 -24.35 6.39
CA GLU A 53 3.00 -24.74 6.97
C GLU A 53 3.41 -23.91 8.19
N SER A 54 3.06 -22.60 8.19
CA SER A 54 3.54 -21.65 9.21
C SER A 54 2.44 -21.05 10.08
N GLY A 55 1.17 -21.17 9.68
CA GLY A 55 0.03 -20.54 10.34
C GLY A 55 -0.18 -19.07 9.98
N PHE A 56 0.67 -18.48 9.11
CA PHE A 56 0.55 -17.10 8.66
C PHE A 56 0.85 -16.96 7.18
N LEU A 57 0.26 -15.94 6.54
CA LEU A 57 0.74 -15.46 5.25
C LEU A 57 2.02 -14.64 5.45
N PRO A 58 3.03 -14.77 4.58
CA PRO A 58 4.17 -13.88 4.60
C PRO A 58 3.74 -12.47 4.17
N GLU A 59 4.31 -11.44 4.81
CA GLU A 59 4.23 -10.06 4.32
C GLU A 59 5.50 -9.68 3.56
N TRP A 60 6.61 -10.32 3.91
CA TRP A 60 7.82 -10.37 3.13
C TRP A 60 8.37 -11.80 3.14
N ALA A 61 8.44 -12.42 1.96
CA ALA A 61 9.01 -13.76 1.76
C ALA A 61 10.47 -13.66 1.30
N SER A 62 11.45 -14.25 2.06
CA SER A 62 12.86 -14.17 1.66
C SER A 62 13.76 -15.21 2.38
N PRO A 63 13.74 -16.49 2.03
CA PRO A 63 12.57 -17.36 2.06
C PRO A 63 11.98 -17.45 3.46
N GLY A 64 10.72 -17.82 3.57
CA GLY A 64 9.96 -17.79 4.82
C GLY A 64 9.55 -16.36 5.20
N HIS A 65 9.24 -16.15 6.47
CA HIS A 65 8.84 -14.84 6.98
C HIS A 65 10.06 -13.99 7.32
N ARG A 66 10.23 -12.87 6.64
CA ARG A 66 11.23 -11.86 6.97
C ARG A 66 10.59 -10.73 7.78
N ASP A 67 11.24 -10.29 8.84
CA ASP A 67 10.78 -9.15 9.65
C ASP A 67 11.15 -7.83 8.95
N CYS A 68 10.29 -7.38 8.06
CA CYS A 68 10.50 -6.20 7.22
C CYS A 68 9.17 -5.54 6.89
N MET A 69 9.17 -4.21 6.80
CA MET A 69 8.05 -3.35 6.44
C MET A 69 6.84 -3.42 7.38
N VAL A 70 5.75 -2.82 6.96
CA VAL A 70 4.49 -2.70 7.69
C VAL A 70 3.31 -3.14 6.83
N GLY A 71 2.14 -3.26 7.44
CA GLY A 71 0.94 -3.66 6.71
C GLY A 71 0.67 -5.16 6.80
N ASN A 72 -0.48 -5.54 6.29
CA ASN A 72 -0.93 -6.92 6.14
C ASN A 72 -1.41 -7.10 4.70
N ASN A 73 -0.57 -6.63 3.77
CA ASN A 73 -0.92 -6.40 2.36
C ASN A 73 -1.08 -7.70 1.56
N SER A 74 -0.72 -8.86 2.15
CA SER A 74 -1.13 -10.17 1.66
C SER A 74 -2.65 -10.26 1.46
N ALA A 75 -3.44 -9.56 2.30
CA ALA A 75 -4.89 -9.47 2.15
C ALA A 75 -5.31 -8.79 0.83
N SER A 76 -4.61 -7.72 0.43
CA SER A 76 -4.81 -7.07 -0.86
C SER A 76 -4.46 -7.99 -2.02
N VAL A 77 -3.32 -8.65 -1.96
CA VAL A 77 -2.83 -9.58 -2.99
C VAL A 77 -3.83 -10.72 -3.24
N VAL A 78 -4.33 -11.33 -2.17
CA VAL A 78 -5.32 -12.41 -2.24
C VAL A 78 -6.67 -11.90 -2.77
N ALA A 79 -7.15 -10.78 -2.23
CA ALA A 79 -8.44 -10.22 -2.62
C ALA A 79 -8.45 -9.78 -4.09
N ASP A 80 -7.41 -9.10 -4.55
CA ASP A 80 -7.29 -8.61 -5.92
C ASP A 80 -7.29 -9.75 -6.94
N ALA A 81 -6.53 -10.81 -6.66
CA ALA A 81 -6.48 -11.99 -7.51
C ALA A 81 -7.88 -12.64 -7.66
N TYR A 82 -8.57 -12.88 -6.55
CA TYR A 82 -9.88 -13.53 -6.57
C TYR A 82 -10.95 -12.66 -7.24
N LEU A 83 -10.99 -11.37 -6.92
CA LEU A 83 -11.98 -10.43 -7.46
C LEU A 83 -11.81 -10.19 -8.95
N LYS A 84 -10.58 -10.26 -9.46
CA LYS A 84 -10.27 -10.19 -10.89
C LYS A 84 -10.46 -11.53 -11.63
N GLY A 85 -10.99 -12.54 -10.94
CA GLY A 85 -11.46 -13.78 -11.56
C GLY A 85 -10.44 -14.92 -11.58
N LEU A 86 -9.27 -14.80 -10.96
CA LEU A 86 -8.35 -15.92 -10.81
C LEU A 86 -8.99 -17.03 -9.97
N LYS A 87 -8.89 -18.26 -10.45
CA LYS A 87 -9.51 -19.44 -9.85
C LYS A 87 -8.55 -20.64 -9.92
N GLY A 88 -8.88 -21.69 -9.17
CA GLY A 88 -8.17 -22.98 -9.23
C GLY A 88 -6.98 -23.06 -8.26
N TYR A 89 -7.07 -22.34 -7.15
CA TYR A 89 -6.24 -22.44 -5.95
C TYR A 89 -7.16 -22.46 -4.72
N ASP A 90 -6.65 -22.80 -3.55
CA ASP A 90 -7.46 -22.92 -2.33
C ASP A 90 -7.76 -21.55 -1.72
N ILE A 91 -8.84 -20.94 -2.18
CA ILE A 91 -9.32 -19.64 -1.69
C ILE A 91 -9.93 -19.73 -0.29
N GLU A 92 -10.43 -20.89 0.14
CA GLU A 92 -11.00 -21.05 1.48
C GLU A 92 -9.87 -21.01 2.53
N THR A 93 -8.78 -21.70 2.29
CA THR A 93 -7.58 -21.59 3.13
C THR A 93 -7.05 -20.15 3.16
N LEU A 94 -6.99 -19.45 2.03
CA LEU A 94 -6.57 -18.05 1.97
C LEU A 94 -7.56 -17.11 2.69
N TRP A 95 -8.86 -17.39 2.65
CA TRP A 95 -9.85 -16.64 3.43
C TRP A 95 -9.59 -16.75 4.94
N GLU A 96 -9.35 -17.95 5.45
CA GLU A 96 -8.99 -18.13 6.86
C GLU A 96 -7.65 -17.45 7.20
N ALA A 97 -6.69 -17.51 6.31
CA ALA A 97 -5.37 -16.92 6.48
C ALA A 97 -5.42 -15.39 6.61
N VAL A 98 -6.13 -14.68 5.73
CA VAL A 98 -6.24 -13.21 5.80
C VAL A 98 -7.00 -12.76 7.04
N LYS A 99 -8.01 -13.51 7.48
CA LYS A 99 -8.72 -13.21 8.74
C LYS A 99 -7.83 -13.43 9.96
N HIS A 100 -7.04 -14.50 9.95
CA HIS A 100 -6.09 -14.78 11.02
C HIS A 100 -5.07 -13.65 11.11
N GLY A 101 -4.38 -13.31 10.02
CA GLY A 101 -3.40 -12.23 9.98
C GLY A 101 -3.95 -10.88 10.42
N ALA A 102 -5.24 -10.60 10.15
CA ALA A 102 -5.92 -9.38 10.59
C ALA A 102 -6.17 -9.30 12.11
N ASN A 103 -6.04 -10.39 12.85
CA ASN A 103 -6.36 -10.47 14.28
C ASN A 103 -5.25 -11.12 15.12
N ALA A 104 -4.06 -11.26 14.55
CA ALA A 104 -2.92 -11.87 15.20
C ALA A 104 -1.60 -11.26 14.71
N VAL A 105 -0.54 -11.49 15.43
CA VAL A 105 0.84 -11.22 15.03
C VAL A 105 1.66 -12.49 15.20
N HIS A 106 2.56 -12.76 14.26
CA HIS A 106 3.42 -13.93 14.32
C HIS A 106 4.37 -13.83 15.54
N PRO A 107 4.54 -14.91 16.34
CA PRO A 107 5.25 -14.83 17.61
C PRO A 107 6.73 -14.43 17.49
N ASN A 108 7.36 -14.70 16.36
CA ASN A 108 8.79 -14.46 16.15
C ASN A 108 9.09 -13.43 15.04
N VAL A 109 8.08 -12.98 14.28
CA VAL A 109 8.25 -12.03 13.14
C VAL A 109 7.20 -10.96 13.25
N ARG A 110 7.60 -9.81 13.79
CA ARG A 110 6.68 -8.73 14.17
C ARG A 110 5.95 -8.06 13.00
N SER A 111 6.52 -8.11 11.81
CA SER A 111 5.91 -7.58 10.59
C SER A 111 4.91 -8.55 9.93
N THR A 112 4.82 -9.79 10.40
CA THR A 112 3.87 -10.80 9.90
C THR A 112 2.60 -10.80 10.75
N GLY A 113 1.44 -10.73 10.12
CA GLY A 113 0.19 -10.40 10.77
C GLY A 113 0.12 -8.89 11.09
N ARG A 114 -0.54 -8.52 12.20
CA ARG A 114 -0.75 -7.10 12.56
C ARG A 114 -0.17 -6.76 13.93
N LEU A 115 1.01 -6.20 13.96
CA LEU A 115 1.59 -5.67 15.19
C LEU A 115 0.70 -4.55 15.76
N GLY A 116 0.28 -4.69 17.02
CA GLY A 116 -0.63 -3.75 17.67
C GLY A 116 -2.11 -3.96 17.33
N TYR A 117 -2.47 -5.16 16.82
CA TYR A 117 -3.85 -5.48 16.48
C TYR A 117 -4.82 -5.34 17.66
N GLU A 118 -4.38 -5.57 18.88
CA GLU A 118 -5.21 -5.40 20.09
C GLU A 118 -5.66 -3.94 20.25
N TYR A 119 -4.74 -2.99 20.06
CA TYR A 119 -5.06 -1.57 20.08
C TYR A 119 -5.94 -1.18 18.89
N TYR A 120 -5.53 -1.61 17.69
CA TYR A 120 -6.27 -1.32 16.47
C TYR A 120 -7.73 -1.81 16.54
N ASN A 121 -7.94 -3.02 17.04
CA ASN A 121 -9.27 -3.61 17.20
C ASN A 121 -10.14 -2.89 18.24
N LYS A 122 -9.51 -2.34 19.29
CA LYS A 122 -10.20 -1.68 20.40
C LYS A 122 -10.43 -0.19 20.14
N LEU A 123 -9.39 0.51 19.66
CA LEU A 123 -9.37 1.98 19.54
C LEU A 123 -9.65 2.45 18.11
N GLY A 124 -9.47 1.59 17.12
CA GLY A 124 -9.53 1.94 15.70
C GLY A 124 -8.23 2.53 15.15
N TYR A 125 -7.12 2.43 15.88
CA TYR A 125 -5.78 2.82 15.44
C TYR A 125 -4.72 2.18 16.34
N VAL A 126 -3.49 2.13 15.85
CA VAL A 126 -2.31 1.75 16.64
C VAL A 126 -1.78 3.02 17.31
N PRO A 127 -1.70 3.11 18.65
CA PRO A 127 -1.30 4.34 19.31
C PRO A 127 0.18 4.69 19.11
N TYR A 128 0.46 6.00 19.09
CA TYR A 128 1.82 6.54 18.95
C TYR A 128 2.70 6.26 20.17
N ASN A 129 2.15 6.35 21.37
CA ASN A 129 2.89 6.33 22.63
C ASN A 129 2.97 4.96 23.33
N VAL A 130 2.79 3.85 22.59
CA VAL A 130 2.80 2.48 23.15
C VAL A 130 4.04 1.68 22.74
N GLY A 131 5.08 2.33 22.20
CA GLY A 131 6.32 1.67 21.79
C GLY A 131 6.22 0.85 20.49
N ILE A 132 5.22 1.14 19.66
CA ILE A 132 5.07 0.57 18.31
C ILE A 132 5.40 1.67 17.30
N ASN A 133 6.53 1.51 16.61
CA ASN A 133 6.95 2.44 15.57
C ASN A 133 6.03 2.35 14.35
N GLU A 134 6.03 3.42 13.53
CA GLU A 134 5.28 3.44 12.25
C GLU A 134 3.78 3.22 12.45
N ASN A 135 3.27 3.63 13.59
CA ASN A 135 1.92 3.35 14.05
C ASN A 135 0.82 3.96 13.17
N ALA A 136 1.05 5.16 12.63
CA ALA A 136 0.11 5.78 11.69
C ALA A 136 0.12 5.05 10.33
N ALA A 137 1.29 4.71 9.80
CA ALA A 137 1.41 3.90 8.58
C ALA A 137 0.69 2.57 8.76
N ARG A 138 0.97 1.82 9.85
CA ARG A 138 0.28 0.55 10.17
C ARG A 138 -1.24 0.72 10.21
N THR A 139 -1.74 1.77 10.83
CA THR A 139 -3.19 2.02 10.92
C THR A 139 -3.80 2.23 9.53
N LEU A 140 -3.15 2.99 8.66
CA LEU A 140 -3.62 3.26 7.30
C LEU A 140 -3.62 1.99 6.44
N GLU A 141 -2.52 1.23 6.48
CA GLU A 141 -2.42 -0.05 5.78
C GLU A 141 -3.50 -1.03 6.27
N TYR A 142 -3.66 -1.22 7.59
CA TYR A 142 -4.67 -2.12 8.14
C TYR A 142 -6.11 -1.73 7.78
N ALA A 143 -6.40 -0.43 7.67
CA ALA A 143 -7.73 0.02 7.25
C ALA A 143 -8.02 -0.37 5.79
N TYR A 144 -7.04 -0.24 4.91
CA TYR A 144 -7.14 -0.69 3.53
C TYR A 144 -7.20 -2.23 3.43
N ASP A 145 -6.37 -2.94 4.18
CA ASP A 145 -6.37 -4.40 4.22
C ASP A 145 -7.73 -4.95 4.70
N ASP A 146 -8.33 -4.32 5.70
CA ASP A 146 -9.68 -4.68 6.17
C ASP A 146 -10.73 -4.46 5.06
N TRP A 147 -10.61 -3.39 4.28
CA TRP A 147 -11.48 -3.20 3.13
C TRP A 147 -11.30 -4.33 2.09
N CYS A 148 -10.07 -4.77 1.82
CA CYS A 148 -9.80 -5.89 0.93
C CYS A 148 -10.43 -7.19 1.44
N ILE A 149 -10.29 -7.49 2.75
CA ILE A 149 -10.90 -8.67 3.38
C ILE A 149 -12.44 -8.60 3.27
N TYR A 150 -13.03 -7.41 3.51
CA TYR A 150 -14.47 -7.21 3.34
C TYR A 150 -14.94 -7.49 1.91
N GLN A 151 -14.23 -6.99 0.89
CA GLN A 151 -14.60 -7.23 -0.50
C GLN A 151 -14.46 -8.72 -0.90
N LEU A 152 -13.39 -9.36 -0.44
CA LEU A 152 -13.19 -10.80 -0.63
C LEU A 152 -14.33 -11.60 0.01
N GLY A 153 -14.66 -11.30 1.25
CA GLY A 153 -15.75 -11.98 1.98
C GLY A 153 -17.11 -11.82 1.30
N LYS A 154 -17.40 -10.64 0.73
CA LYS A 154 -18.61 -10.42 -0.10
C LYS A 154 -18.60 -11.32 -1.34
N ALA A 155 -17.48 -11.38 -2.06
CA ALA A 155 -17.35 -12.18 -3.27
C ALA A 155 -17.46 -13.68 -2.98
N LEU A 156 -16.96 -14.14 -1.85
CA LEU A 156 -17.09 -15.50 -1.33
C LEU A 156 -18.45 -15.79 -0.69
N LYS A 157 -19.34 -14.79 -0.62
CA LYS A 157 -20.67 -14.90 0.02
C LYS A 157 -20.62 -15.33 1.49
N LYS A 158 -19.58 -14.88 2.20
CA LYS A 158 -19.45 -15.15 3.65
C LYS A 158 -20.58 -14.47 4.45
N PRO A 159 -20.94 -15.01 5.62
CA PRO A 159 -21.99 -14.44 6.44
C PRO A 159 -21.76 -12.96 6.75
N LYS A 160 -22.80 -12.14 6.62
CA LYS A 160 -22.72 -10.68 6.90
C LYS A 160 -22.09 -10.38 8.26
N LYS A 161 -22.47 -11.13 9.29
CA LYS A 161 -21.95 -10.98 10.66
C LYS A 161 -20.41 -11.17 10.72
N GLU A 162 -19.86 -12.00 9.85
CA GLU A 162 -18.42 -12.29 9.81
C GLU A 162 -17.63 -11.16 9.15
N ILE A 163 -18.19 -10.56 8.09
CA ILE A 163 -17.48 -9.58 7.26
C ILE A 163 -17.70 -8.11 7.68
N GLU A 164 -18.75 -7.81 8.41
CA GLU A 164 -19.17 -6.44 8.74
C GLU A 164 -18.15 -5.70 9.62
N ILE A 165 -17.39 -6.44 10.44
CA ILE A 165 -16.31 -5.88 11.27
C ILE A 165 -15.21 -5.26 10.39
N PHE A 166 -14.86 -5.91 9.29
CA PHE A 166 -13.84 -5.42 8.36
C PHE A 166 -14.32 -4.18 7.60
N ALA A 167 -15.61 -4.13 7.21
CA ALA A 167 -16.20 -2.91 6.63
C ALA A 167 -16.13 -1.72 7.58
N LYS A 168 -16.38 -1.94 8.88
CA LYS A 168 -16.25 -0.90 9.91
C LYS A 168 -14.81 -0.45 10.09
N ARG A 169 -13.88 -1.40 10.19
CA ARG A 169 -12.45 -1.12 10.39
C ARG A 169 -11.81 -0.42 9.18
N ALA A 170 -12.31 -0.67 7.97
CA ALA A 170 -11.87 0.04 6.77
C ALA A 170 -11.98 1.57 6.89
N MET A 171 -12.86 2.07 7.76
CA MET A 171 -13.03 3.50 8.00
C MET A 171 -12.11 4.06 9.10
N ASN A 172 -11.25 3.24 9.69
CA ASN A 172 -10.37 3.60 10.80
C ASN A 172 -9.31 4.66 10.43
N TYR A 173 -8.96 4.80 9.15
CA TYR A 173 -8.07 5.87 8.68
C TYR A 173 -8.54 7.26 9.14
N LYS A 174 -9.86 7.47 9.32
CA LYS A 174 -10.45 8.74 9.79
C LYS A 174 -9.99 9.15 11.18
N ASN A 175 -9.58 8.19 12.01
CA ASN A 175 -9.08 8.46 13.35
C ASN A 175 -7.76 9.22 13.37
N LEU A 176 -6.97 9.11 12.30
CA LEU A 176 -5.65 9.75 12.18
C LEU A 176 -5.68 11.10 11.48
N TYR A 177 -6.81 11.47 10.86
CA TYR A 177 -6.91 12.74 10.17
C TYR A 177 -6.97 13.90 11.16
N ASP A 178 -5.97 14.78 11.07
CA ASP A 178 -5.93 16.02 11.86
C ASP A 178 -6.47 17.18 11.03
N PRO A 179 -7.64 17.75 11.40
CA PRO A 179 -8.26 18.83 10.64
C PRO A 179 -7.48 20.15 10.70
N GLU A 180 -6.62 20.36 11.72
CA GLU A 180 -5.77 21.54 11.82
C GLU A 180 -4.69 21.56 10.73
N TYR A 181 -4.01 20.42 10.53
CA TYR A 181 -2.97 20.26 9.51
C TYR A 181 -3.52 19.79 8.16
N LYS A 182 -4.72 19.22 8.13
CA LYS A 182 -5.32 18.51 6.98
C LYS A 182 -4.46 17.34 6.49
N LEU A 183 -3.77 16.70 7.41
CA LEU A 183 -2.83 15.61 7.17
C LEU A 183 -3.11 14.47 8.16
N MET A 184 -2.61 13.28 7.84
CA MET A 184 -2.60 12.16 8.80
C MET A 184 -1.51 12.39 9.84
N ARG A 185 -1.85 12.12 11.12
CA ARG A 185 -1.00 12.34 12.28
C ARG A 185 -1.09 11.19 13.26
N GLY A 186 0.02 10.82 13.89
CA GLY A 186 0.02 9.85 14.98
C GLY A 186 -0.91 10.25 16.11
N LYS A 187 -1.53 9.27 16.77
CA LYS A 187 -2.50 9.48 17.84
C LYS A 187 -2.12 8.67 19.07
N ASN A 188 -2.15 9.27 20.24
CA ASN A 188 -1.85 8.63 21.52
C ASN A 188 -2.98 7.72 21.98
N GLU A 189 -2.69 6.80 22.92
CA GLU A 189 -3.69 5.87 23.47
C GLU A 189 -4.89 6.57 24.11
N ASP A 190 -4.69 7.76 24.68
CA ASP A 190 -5.75 8.59 25.27
C ASP A 190 -6.61 9.36 24.25
N GLY A 191 -6.31 9.23 22.96
CA GLY A 191 -7.03 9.88 21.88
C GLY A 191 -6.50 11.27 21.50
N THR A 192 -5.49 11.80 22.15
CA THR A 192 -4.83 13.05 21.74
C THR A 192 -3.89 12.82 20.56
N PHE A 193 -3.69 13.82 19.72
CA PHE A 193 -2.69 13.72 18.65
C PHE A 193 -1.26 13.81 19.18
N GLN A 194 -0.33 13.14 18.49
CA GLN A 194 1.10 13.24 18.72
C GLN A 194 1.55 14.71 18.84
N SER A 195 2.33 15.06 19.87
CA SER A 195 2.90 16.38 20.06
C SER A 195 4.31 16.26 20.69
N PRO A 196 5.32 16.98 20.18
CA PRO A 196 5.27 17.89 19.01
C PRO A 196 5.04 17.12 17.69
N PHE A 197 4.56 17.81 16.66
CA PHE A 197 4.33 17.24 15.35
C PHE A 197 5.07 18.05 14.27
N ASN A 198 5.88 17.36 13.49
CA ASN A 198 6.52 17.88 12.29
C ASN A 198 6.08 17.05 11.08
N PRO A 199 5.23 17.59 10.18
CA PRO A 199 4.70 16.82 9.03
C PRO A 199 5.77 16.43 8.01
N LEU A 200 6.98 17.01 8.09
CA LEU A 200 8.13 16.72 7.23
C LEU A 200 9.08 15.68 7.84
N LYS A 201 8.80 15.18 9.05
CA LYS A 201 9.62 14.17 9.71
C LYS A 201 9.41 12.82 9.02
N TRP A 202 10.50 12.26 8.52
CA TRP A 202 10.53 10.94 7.91
C TRP A 202 10.65 9.83 8.97
N GLY A 203 9.87 8.76 8.81
CA GLY A 203 9.80 7.69 9.80
C GLY A 203 8.92 8.03 11.00
N ASP A 204 9.26 7.51 12.19
CA ASP A 204 8.55 7.73 13.46
C ASP A 204 7.12 7.14 13.41
N ALA A 205 6.11 7.95 13.11
CA ALA A 205 4.74 7.48 12.90
C ALA A 205 4.51 6.86 11.50
N PHE A 206 5.44 7.05 10.56
CA PHE A 206 5.34 6.63 9.16
C PHE A 206 6.52 5.75 8.74
N THR A 207 6.36 5.02 7.65
CA THR A 207 7.38 4.12 7.10
C THR A 207 7.97 4.74 5.85
N GLU A 208 9.30 4.97 5.83
CA GLU A 208 10.03 5.46 4.64
C GLU A 208 9.34 6.64 3.95
N GLY A 209 8.82 7.54 4.77
CA GLY A 209 8.05 8.69 4.33
C GLY A 209 7.63 9.55 5.50
N ASN A 210 6.83 10.56 5.20
CA ASN A 210 6.31 11.51 6.17
C ASN A 210 4.78 11.66 6.03
N SER A 211 4.20 12.60 6.78
CA SER A 211 2.76 12.84 6.74
C SER A 211 2.25 13.28 5.37
N TRP A 212 3.04 14.04 4.60
CA TRP A 212 2.69 14.46 3.23
C TRP A 212 2.63 13.29 2.24
N HIS A 213 3.37 12.20 2.50
CA HIS A 213 3.33 11.00 1.68
C HIS A 213 2.16 10.09 2.05
N TYR A 214 1.99 9.83 3.35
CA TYR A 214 1.02 8.84 3.83
C TYR A 214 -0.42 9.35 3.92
N THR A 215 -0.67 10.65 3.90
CA THR A 215 -2.04 11.19 3.91
C THR A 215 -2.88 10.66 2.74
N TRP A 216 -2.26 10.28 1.65
CA TRP A 216 -2.93 9.75 0.45
C TRP A 216 -3.18 8.23 0.49
N SER A 217 -2.70 7.50 1.51
CA SER A 217 -2.88 6.05 1.65
C SER A 217 -4.30 5.67 2.08
N VAL A 218 -5.28 6.21 1.37
CA VAL A 218 -6.72 5.93 1.50
C VAL A 218 -7.25 5.49 0.13
N PHE A 219 -6.74 4.37 -0.34
CA PHE A 219 -7.01 3.85 -1.70
C PHE A 219 -8.49 3.52 -1.90
N HIS A 220 -9.16 3.03 -0.86
CA HIS A 220 -10.49 2.45 -0.88
C HIS A 220 -11.62 3.46 -0.65
N ASP A 221 -11.31 4.66 -0.15
CA ASP A 221 -12.30 5.71 0.14
C ASP A 221 -11.77 7.12 -0.23
N PRO A 222 -11.38 7.37 -1.50
CA PRO A 222 -10.93 8.71 -1.92
C PRO A 222 -11.97 9.79 -1.66
N GLN A 223 -13.27 9.47 -1.81
CA GLN A 223 -14.34 10.44 -1.53
C GLN A 223 -14.39 10.80 -0.04
N GLY A 224 -14.23 9.83 0.86
CA GLY A 224 -14.17 10.10 2.30
C GLY A 224 -12.99 10.99 2.68
N LEU A 225 -11.84 10.83 2.02
CA LEU A 225 -10.68 11.71 2.24
C LEU A 225 -10.95 13.13 1.68
N ILE A 226 -11.58 13.24 0.51
CA ILE A 226 -12.02 14.52 -0.07
C ILE A 226 -12.97 15.26 0.90
N ASP A 227 -13.92 14.53 1.47
CA ASP A 227 -14.91 15.10 2.41
C ASP A 227 -14.22 15.59 3.72
N LEU A 228 -13.25 14.83 4.25
CA LEU A 228 -12.45 15.24 5.40
C LEU A 228 -11.66 16.52 5.16
N MET A 229 -11.16 16.73 3.95
CA MET A 229 -10.40 17.94 3.55
C MET A 229 -11.29 19.14 3.22
N GLY A 230 -12.60 19.03 3.39
CA GLY A 230 -13.56 20.12 3.14
C GLY A 230 -14.03 20.20 1.68
N GLY A 231 -13.98 19.08 0.97
CA GLY A 231 -14.40 18.97 -0.42
C GLY A 231 -13.26 19.04 -1.44
N LYS A 232 -13.63 19.02 -2.71
CA LYS A 232 -12.68 18.91 -3.82
C LYS A 232 -11.65 20.04 -3.87
N ASP A 233 -12.02 21.26 -3.55
CA ASP A 233 -11.11 22.40 -3.58
C ASP A 233 -10.03 22.28 -2.49
N GLY A 234 -10.42 21.95 -1.26
CA GLY A 234 -9.48 21.72 -0.18
C GLY A 234 -8.55 20.55 -0.45
N PHE A 235 -9.08 19.46 -0.99
CA PHE A 235 -8.32 18.29 -1.38
C PHE A 235 -7.30 18.63 -2.48
N ASN A 236 -7.73 19.30 -3.56
CA ASN A 236 -6.84 19.71 -4.64
C ASN A 236 -5.75 20.67 -4.17
N GLN A 237 -6.09 21.61 -3.27
CA GLN A 237 -5.10 22.52 -2.68
C GLN A 237 -4.01 21.74 -1.93
N MET A 238 -4.39 20.73 -1.14
CA MET A 238 -3.43 19.90 -0.42
C MET A 238 -2.56 19.08 -1.38
N MET A 239 -3.14 18.48 -2.42
CA MET A 239 -2.39 17.76 -3.46
C MET A 239 -1.40 18.68 -4.19
N ASP A 240 -1.84 19.87 -4.61
CA ASP A 240 -0.97 20.85 -5.26
C ASP A 240 0.18 21.28 -4.34
N SER A 241 -0.08 21.40 -3.03
CA SER A 241 0.92 21.77 -2.05
C SER A 241 2.10 20.80 -1.98
N VAL A 242 1.90 19.52 -2.25
CA VAL A 242 2.98 18.52 -2.29
C VAL A 242 4.08 18.92 -3.29
N PHE A 243 3.71 19.48 -4.44
CA PHE A 243 4.66 19.90 -5.48
C PHE A 243 5.26 21.28 -5.26
N ILE A 244 4.59 22.14 -4.45
CA ILE A 244 5.03 23.53 -4.18
C ILE A 244 5.96 23.56 -2.98
N LEU A 245 5.77 22.70 -2.00
CA LEU A 245 6.63 22.60 -0.83
C LEU A 245 8.07 22.33 -1.24
N PRO A 246 9.07 23.06 -0.72
CA PRO A 246 10.46 22.73 -0.98
C PRO A 246 10.74 21.28 -0.53
N PRO A 247 11.69 20.56 -1.15
CA PRO A 247 12.05 19.20 -0.76
C PRO A 247 12.91 19.18 0.53
N ILE A 248 12.39 19.84 1.59
CA ILE A 248 12.95 19.82 2.93
C ILE A 248 12.41 18.64 3.73
N PHE A 249 13.17 18.21 4.71
CA PHE A 249 12.89 17.02 5.48
C PHE A 249 13.45 17.12 6.90
N ASP A 250 13.00 16.24 7.77
CA ASP A 250 13.55 15.96 9.08
C ASP A 250 13.87 14.47 9.17
N GLU A 251 15.16 14.11 9.19
CA GLU A 251 15.66 12.74 9.22
C GLU A 251 15.98 12.26 10.65
N SER A 252 15.60 13.00 11.66
CA SER A 252 15.99 12.76 13.06
C SER A 252 15.64 11.36 13.58
N TYR A 253 14.60 10.72 13.04
CA TYR A 253 14.23 9.34 13.37
C TYR A 253 15.26 8.33 12.86
N TYR A 254 15.66 8.43 11.61
CA TYR A 254 16.63 7.52 10.99
C TYR A 254 18.07 7.83 11.39
N ARG A 255 18.34 9.04 11.90
CA ARG A 255 19.68 9.55 12.26
C ARG A 255 20.65 9.59 11.07
N ALA A 256 20.14 9.50 9.86
CA ALA A 256 20.86 9.57 8.60
C ALA A 256 19.89 9.98 7.49
N VAL A 257 20.42 10.60 6.44
CA VAL A 257 19.66 10.85 5.22
C VAL A 257 19.62 9.52 4.45
N ILE A 258 18.47 8.85 4.47
CA ILE A 258 18.22 7.62 3.73
C ILE A 258 18.13 7.92 2.22
N HIS A 259 18.23 6.90 1.38
CA HIS A 259 18.31 7.12 -0.08
C HIS A 259 17.02 7.71 -0.64
N GLU A 260 15.84 7.36 -0.12
CA GLU A 260 14.54 7.88 -0.56
C GLU A 260 14.42 9.40 -0.36
N ILE A 261 15.02 9.93 0.73
CA ILE A 261 15.11 11.37 0.97
C ILE A 261 15.99 12.04 -0.08
N ARG A 262 17.15 11.46 -0.40
CA ARG A 262 18.06 11.98 -1.43
C ARG A 262 17.43 11.97 -2.80
N GLU A 263 16.73 10.90 -3.13
CA GLU A 263 15.98 10.75 -4.37
C GLU A 263 14.93 11.84 -4.50
N MET A 264 14.10 12.07 -3.47
CA MET A 264 13.14 13.18 -3.45
C MET A 264 13.79 14.54 -3.71
N GLN A 265 14.97 14.80 -3.11
CA GLN A 265 15.70 16.04 -3.33
C GLN A 265 16.21 16.19 -4.77
N ILE A 266 16.77 15.09 -5.33
CA ILE A 266 17.33 15.07 -6.70
C ILE A 266 16.20 15.25 -7.73
N MET A 267 15.06 14.62 -7.53
CA MET A 267 13.87 14.75 -8.40
C MET A 267 13.37 16.19 -8.48
N ASN A 268 13.54 16.96 -7.42
CA ASN A 268 13.13 18.36 -7.33
C ASN A 268 11.67 18.61 -7.76
N MET A 269 10.77 17.74 -7.29
CA MET A 269 9.32 17.82 -7.49
C MET A 269 8.59 18.10 -6.16
N GLY A 270 9.10 19.03 -5.38
CA GLY A 270 8.58 19.34 -4.05
C GLY A 270 8.78 18.17 -3.06
N ASN A 271 7.75 17.85 -2.31
CA ASN A 271 7.72 16.67 -1.44
C ASN A 271 7.12 15.42 -2.13
N TYR A 272 6.98 15.41 -3.45
CA TYR A 272 6.56 14.23 -4.19
C TYR A 272 7.73 13.26 -4.36
N ALA A 273 7.83 12.25 -3.49
CA ALA A 273 8.92 11.29 -3.45
C ALA A 273 8.59 10.04 -4.29
N HIS A 274 8.60 10.17 -5.63
CA HIS A 274 8.20 9.09 -6.55
C HIS A 274 9.07 7.83 -6.42
N GLY A 275 10.31 7.95 -6.00
CA GLY A 275 11.23 6.83 -5.79
C GLY A 275 10.75 5.83 -4.73
N ASN A 276 9.75 6.19 -3.91
CA ASN A 276 9.18 5.28 -2.93
C ASN A 276 7.65 5.14 -3.07
N GLN A 277 7.11 3.97 -2.71
CA GLN A 277 5.75 3.52 -3.04
C GLN A 277 4.61 4.30 -2.35
N PRO A 278 4.75 4.81 -1.12
CA PRO A 278 3.63 5.42 -0.40
C PRO A 278 2.88 6.52 -1.16
N ILE A 279 3.57 7.23 -2.05
CA ILE A 279 2.97 8.37 -2.77
C ILE A 279 2.68 8.11 -4.25
N GLN A 280 3.16 6.99 -4.82
CA GLN A 280 3.09 6.73 -6.27
C GLN A 280 1.67 6.82 -6.86
N HIS A 281 0.64 6.42 -6.11
CA HIS A 281 -0.76 6.45 -6.54
C HIS A 281 -1.40 7.83 -6.47
N MET A 282 -0.82 8.78 -5.72
CA MET A 282 -1.40 10.09 -5.43
C MET A 282 -1.77 10.85 -6.69
N LEU A 283 -0.94 10.79 -7.73
CA LEU A 283 -1.18 11.50 -9.00
C LEU A 283 -2.55 11.16 -9.62
N TYR A 284 -2.98 9.92 -9.47
CA TYR A 284 -4.25 9.45 -10.01
C TYR A 284 -5.46 9.95 -9.21
N MET A 285 -5.26 10.41 -7.97
CA MET A 285 -6.35 10.88 -7.10
C MET A 285 -6.97 12.18 -7.59
N TYR A 286 -6.29 12.97 -8.44
CA TYR A 286 -6.89 14.11 -9.13
C TYR A 286 -8.12 13.73 -9.97
N ASN A 287 -8.22 12.48 -10.45
CA ASN A 287 -9.40 12.01 -11.17
C ASN A 287 -10.66 12.01 -10.29
N TYR A 288 -10.51 11.65 -9.01
CA TYR A 288 -11.63 11.63 -8.05
C TYR A 288 -12.06 13.03 -7.62
N SER A 289 -11.13 13.98 -7.62
CA SER A 289 -11.39 15.38 -7.25
C SER A 289 -11.85 16.26 -8.43
N GLY A 290 -11.99 15.67 -9.63
CA GLY A 290 -12.51 16.36 -10.81
C GLY A 290 -11.49 17.20 -11.56
N GLN A 291 -10.19 16.96 -11.38
CA GLN A 291 -9.11 17.62 -12.11
C GLN A 291 -8.22 16.61 -12.89
N PRO A 292 -8.79 15.76 -13.76
CA PRO A 292 -8.05 14.70 -14.45
C PRO A 292 -6.89 15.23 -15.31
N TRP A 293 -6.96 16.47 -15.80
CA TRP A 293 -5.85 17.09 -16.54
C TRP A 293 -4.59 17.25 -15.70
N LYS A 294 -4.70 17.44 -14.37
CA LYS A 294 -3.53 17.47 -13.47
C LYS A 294 -2.92 16.08 -13.31
N ALA A 295 -3.74 15.03 -13.21
CA ALA A 295 -3.24 13.66 -13.24
C ALA A 295 -2.45 13.40 -14.52
N GLN A 296 -3.00 13.75 -15.68
CA GLN A 296 -2.35 13.58 -16.98
C GLN A 296 -1.03 14.36 -17.07
N HIS A 297 -1.01 15.60 -16.59
CA HIS A 297 0.18 16.44 -16.56
C HIS A 297 1.28 15.82 -15.68
N TRP A 298 0.99 15.57 -14.40
CA TRP A 298 2.01 15.10 -13.46
C TRP A 298 2.51 13.70 -13.79
N ILE A 299 1.65 12.79 -14.23
CA ILE A 299 2.08 11.45 -14.65
C ILE A 299 3.03 11.53 -15.84
N ARG A 300 2.74 12.40 -16.81
CA ARG A 300 3.64 12.61 -17.94
C ARG A 300 4.97 13.22 -17.51
N GLU A 301 4.95 14.23 -16.64
CA GLU A 301 6.15 14.83 -16.07
C GLU A 301 7.03 13.80 -15.34
N VAL A 302 6.42 12.92 -14.55
CA VAL A 302 7.12 11.83 -13.86
C VAL A 302 7.74 10.86 -14.88
N MET A 303 6.95 10.37 -15.84
CA MET A 303 7.43 9.43 -16.86
C MET A 303 8.59 9.98 -17.69
N ASP A 304 8.51 11.25 -18.08
CA ASP A 304 9.49 11.87 -18.96
C ASP A 304 10.77 12.30 -18.21
N LYS A 305 10.68 12.62 -16.92
CA LYS A 305 11.81 13.15 -16.14
C LYS A 305 12.49 12.12 -15.25
N LEU A 306 11.74 11.14 -14.74
CA LEU A 306 12.23 10.26 -13.70
C LEU A 306 12.53 8.83 -14.19
N TYR A 307 12.33 8.56 -15.47
CA TYR A 307 12.65 7.28 -16.09
C TYR A 307 13.50 7.46 -17.32
N THR A 308 14.51 6.61 -17.49
CA THR A 308 15.37 6.59 -18.67
C THR A 308 15.61 5.16 -19.14
N PRO A 309 15.99 4.92 -20.40
CA PRO A 309 16.32 3.58 -20.89
C PRO A 309 17.71 3.08 -20.46
N ALA A 310 18.41 3.81 -19.59
CA ALA A 310 19.72 3.42 -19.07
C ALA A 310 19.60 2.31 -18.00
N PRO A 311 20.68 1.57 -17.70
CA PRO A 311 20.67 0.55 -16.65
C PRO A 311 20.33 1.07 -15.24
N ASP A 312 20.58 2.36 -14.99
CA ASP A 312 20.26 3.11 -13.77
C ASP A 312 19.06 4.03 -13.98
N GLY A 313 18.12 3.62 -14.82
CA GLY A 313 17.04 4.45 -15.34
C GLY A 313 15.85 4.67 -14.43
N TYR A 314 15.85 4.16 -13.20
CA TYR A 314 14.82 4.41 -12.20
C TYR A 314 15.25 5.52 -11.24
N CYS A 315 14.29 6.27 -10.75
CA CYS A 315 14.53 7.38 -9.83
C CYS A 315 14.66 6.96 -8.35
N GLY A 316 14.50 5.69 -8.06
CA GLY A 316 14.60 5.03 -6.77
C GLY A 316 14.71 3.53 -6.99
N ASP A 317 14.48 2.75 -5.94
CA ASP A 317 14.52 1.30 -6.04
C ASP A 317 13.38 0.76 -6.92
N GLU A 318 13.65 -0.32 -7.63
CA GLU A 318 12.67 -0.93 -8.56
C GLU A 318 11.60 -1.74 -7.80
N ASP A 319 11.97 -2.30 -6.65
CA ASP A 319 11.10 -2.99 -5.69
C ASP A 319 10.29 -4.14 -6.28
N ASN A 320 11.01 -5.15 -6.74
CA ASN A 320 10.46 -6.44 -7.18
C ASN A 320 9.41 -6.35 -8.30
N GLY A 321 9.46 -5.32 -9.12
CA GLY A 321 8.53 -5.10 -10.23
C GLY A 321 7.49 -3.99 -9.99
N GLN A 322 7.42 -3.41 -8.79
CA GLN A 322 6.42 -2.39 -8.48
C GLN A 322 6.60 -1.11 -9.30
N THR A 323 7.81 -0.58 -9.36
CA THR A 323 8.11 0.68 -10.08
C THR A 323 8.01 0.47 -11.59
N SER A 324 8.43 -0.69 -12.11
CA SER A 324 8.20 -1.09 -13.49
C SER A 324 6.71 -1.17 -13.84
N ALA A 325 5.91 -1.82 -12.99
CA ALA A 325 4.47 -1.95 -13.21
C ALA A 325 3.76 -0.59 -13.18
N TRP A 326 4.18 0.33 -12.29
CA TRP A 326 3.67 1.70 -12.28
C TRP A 326 3.89 2.40 -13.63
N TYR A 327 5.13 2.31 -14.18
CA TYR A 327 5.45 2.92 -15.47
C TYR A 327 4.62 2.32 -16.61
N VAL A 328 4.51 0.98 -16.67
CA VAL A 328 3.78 0.29 -17.74
C VAL A 328 2.29 0.63 -17.68
N PHE A 329 1.65 0.63 -16.51
CA PHE A 329 0.26 1.04 -16.37
C PHE A 329 0.07 2.50 -16.78
N SER A 330 0.96 3.39 -16.37
CA SER A 330 0.94 4.80 -16.74
C SER A 330 1.04 5.00 -18.27
N ALA A 331 1.92 4.25 -18.91
CA ALA A 331 2.07 4.24 -20.37
C ALA A 331 0.83 3.70 -21.09
N MET A 332 0.16 2.69 -20.52
CA MET A 332 -1.13 2.16 -21.02
C MET A 332 -2.29 3.14 -20.79
N GLY A 333 -2.14 4.14 -19.92
CA GLY A 333 -3.15 5.18 -19.68
C GLY A 333 -4.21 4.82 -18.65
N PHE A 334 -3.96 3.86 -17.76
CA PHE A 334 -4.81 3.53 -16.62
C PHE A 334 -3.96 2.99 -15.45
N TYR A 335 -4.54 2.95 -14.25
CA TYR A 335 -3.81 2.54 -13.04
C TYR A 335 -4.75 1.89 -12.02
N PRO A 336 -4.31 0.86 -11.29
CA PRO A 336 -5.06 0.21 -10.23
C PRO A 336 -4.93 1.00 -8.92
N VAL A 337 -5.57 2.16 -8.81
CA VAL A 337 -5.48 3.01 -7.58
C VAL A 337 -5.89 2.23 -6.33
N CYS A 338 -6.87 1.34 -6.45
CA CYS A 338 -7.37 0.53 -5.35
C CYS A 338 -7.40 -0.95 -5.76
N PRO A 339 -6.30 -1.69 -5.59
CA PRO A 339 -6.33 -3.15 -5.75
C PRO A 339 -7.39 -3.77 -4.82
N GLY A 340 -7.96 -4.90 -5.23
CA GLY A 340 -9.15 -5.45 -4.57
C GLY A 340 -10.47 -4.91 -5.13
N THR A 341 -10.42 -4.13 -6.21
CA THR A 341 -11.55 -3.81 -7.08
C THR A 341 -11.37 -4.42 -8.46
N VAL A 342 -12.46 -4.53 -9.22
CA VAL A 342 -12.41 -4.88 -10.64
C VAL A 342 -12.18 -3.65 -11.54
N SER A 343 -12.02 -2.48 -10.95
CA SER A 343 -11.93 -1.19 -11.65
C SER A 343 -10.47 -0.71 -11.75
N TYR A 344 -10.19 0.02 -12.83
CA TYR A 344 -8.97 0.77 -13.02
C TYR A 344 -9.31 2.26 -13.20
N THR A 345 -8.46 3.13 -12.70
CA THR A 345 -8.60 4.58 -12.91
C THR A 345 -7.99 4.96 -14.25
N HIS A 346 -8.81 5.44 -15.16
CA HIS A 346 -8.39 5.81 -16.51
C HIS A 346 -7.86 7.25 -16.57
N LEU A 347 -6.80 7.45 -17.35
CA LEU A 347 -6.22 8.77 -17.64
C LEU A 347 -6.79 9.38 -18.91
N ARG A 348 -7.34 8.56 -19.81
CA ARG A 348 -7.87 8.97 -21.09
C ARG A 348 -9.24 8.35 -21.34
N ALA A 349 -10.09 9.04 -22.10
CA ALA A 349 -11.32 8.45 -22.60
C ALA A 349 -10.99 7.31 -23.59
N HIS A 350 -11.78 6.24 -23.59
CA HIS A 350 -11.58 5.08 -24.47
C HIS A 350 -11.71 5.39 -25.98
N GLU A 351 -12.18 6.57 -26.32
CA GLU A 351 -12.59 6.93 -27.69
C GLU A 351 -11.45 7.38 -28.60
N THR A 352 -10.20 7.38 -28.17
CA THR A 352 -9.19 8.21 -28.81
C THR A 352 -7.97 7.49 -29.31
N GLY A 353 -8.14 6.51 -30.14
CA GLY A 353 -7.10 6.17 -31.13
C GLY A 353 -6.78 7.31 -32.12
N ARG A 354 -7.48 8.48 -32.04
CA ARG A 354 -7.32 9.61 -32.95
C ARG A 354 -6.85 10.94 -32.32
N ASN A 355 -6.76 11.03 -31.00
CA ASN A 355 -6.36 12.27 -30.31
C ASN A 355 -4.99 12.16 -29.64
N LEU A 356 -4.07 11.43 -30.25
CA LEU A 356 -2.64 11.50 -29.94
C LEU A 356 -2.05 12.64 -30.82
N VAL A 357 -2.20 13.88 -30.35
CA VAL A 357 -1.36 15.00 -30.78
C VAL A 357 -0.81 15.63 -29.53
#